data_2776469bd915d64ff8d59f58331fd005
#
_entry.id   2776469bd915d64ff8d59f58331fd005
#
_cell.length_a   1.000
_cell.length_b   1.000
_cell.length_c   1.000
_cell.angle_alpha   90.00
_cell.angle_beta   90.00
_cell.angle_gamma   90.00
#
_symmetry.space_group_name_H-M   'P 1'
#
loop_
_entity.id
_entity.type
_entity.pdbx_description
1 polymer ?
#
loop_
_entity_poly.entity_id
_entity_poly.type
_entity_poly.pdbx_seq_one_letter_code
_entity_poly.pdbx_strand_id
1 'polypeptide(L)'
;MLKLSDITLSVCALTVSACSSPAPSPLLPGRYESPLVLMQRLQGEVGHLHIDEVRYRASDANLFQCSYTFGVIDARDPSSMRYLAENLRHTIPGDRRRPGCIHLAWDGDVVYTTHRGNLSNPTFISGWDISTKDPEDRRRMKPTQLPVLQEAGESYEGIDVENGFVYVALKDRGLGIYRRNAKTNVLSRVGSIGGLGSTWGVRVRNQTVFVTALEGSLLTVDVADAAHPKLLGKATTGGVARGLAVDGAMAYVAAGSEGLVVVDASDLTNPKVVGKSPTRGTAVRVDYSQGHAFVAAWNDARVYDVSRPASPRFIGAVRLTTDVMYPDHGRAAATGRTLGIAANGNDVFIGNWWVPYSYRLHADRTAPSLVLPEEINLTDFGPVARGETHTIDVDVRNQGTTPLTLFSNWTTSNAFTVAPEQLKLAAGESGKLQLTYRATTGEAEKGVLNIWSDDPLQPVRTGFLVGNHGGLGVGQPLPETRVALLDGSQWTSSQVQKKVTLLAYFATF
;
A
#
# COMPACT_ATOMS: atom_id res chain seq x y z
N MET A 1 41.85 5.64 11.96
CA MET A 1 42.23 4.82 10.78
C MET A 1 42.47 3.40 11.28
N LEU A 2 41.44 2.58 11.27
CA LEU A 2 41.58 1.16 11.58
C LEU A 2 41.79 0.43 10.26
N LYS A 3 42.85 -0.35 10.18
CA LYS A 3 43.21 -1.15 9.01
C LYS A 3 42.18 -2.24 8.78
N LEU A 4 41.66 -2.32 7.54
CA LEU A 4 40.67 -3.27 7.05
C LEU A 4 41.19 -4.73 6.90
N SER A 5 42.21 -5.15 7.66
CA SER A 5 42.88 -6.45 7.46
C SER A 5 42.39 -7.57 8.38
N ASP A 6 41.53 -7.32 9.39
CA ASP A 6 41.24 -8.32 10.41
C ASP A 6 39.76 -8.71 10.57
N ILE A 7 38.96 -8.47 9.50
CA ILE A 7 37.59 -9.02 9.45
C ILE A 7 37.60 -10.22 8.51
N THR A 8 37.83 -11.39 9.08
CA THR A 8 37.54 -12.66 8.39
C THR A 8 36.04 -12.82 8.34
N LEU A 9 35.40 -12.29 7.29
CA LEU A 9 34.05 -12.64 6.94
C LEU A 9 34.07 -14.10 6.51
N SER A 10 33.57 -14.99 7.37
CA SER A 10 33.08 -16.30 6.93
C SER A 10 31.86 -16.05 6.05
N VAL A 11 32.10 -15.75 4.80
CA VAL A 11 31.11 -15.89 3.74
C VAL A 11 30.83 -17.37 3.65
N CYS A 12 29.76 -17.84 4.27
CA CYS A 12 29.15 -19.10 3.90
C CYS A 12 28.76 -18.94 2.44
N ALA A 13 29.68 -19.25 1.53
CA ALA A 13 29.37 -19.46 0.13
C ALA A 13 28.33 -20.59 0.13
N LEU A 14 27.07 -20.23 -0.05
CA LEU A 14 26.08 -21.14 -0.60
C LEU A 14 26.63 -21.53 -1.96
N THR A 15 27.41 -22.63 -1.99
CA THR A 15 27.57 -23.39 -3.22
C THR A 15 26.17 -23.77 -3.63
N VAL A 16 25.61 -23.03 -4.57
CA VAL A 16 24.49 -23.48 -5.38
C VAL A 16 25.03 -24.73 -6.09
N SER A 17 24.85 -25.87 -5.44
CA SER A 17 25.00 -27.18 -6.08
C SER A 17 24.13 -27.09 -7.33
N ALA A 18 24.70 -27.39 -8.47
CA ALA A 18 24.09 -27.26 -9.77
C ALA A 18 22.60 -27.62 -9.65
N CYS A 19 21.74 -26.64 -9.66
CA CYS A 19 20.33 -26.86 -9.85
C CYS A 19 20.23 -27.55 -11.20
N SER A 20 19.89 -28.83 -11.19
CA SER A 20 19.19 -29.43 -12.32
C SER A 20 18.20 -28.37 -12.78
N SER A 21 18.28 -27.97 -14.04
CA SER A 21 17.42 -26.95 -14.64
C SER A 21 16.02 -27.09 -14.03
N PRO A 22 15.44 -26.01 -13.46
CA PRO A 22 14.11 -26.14 -12.89
C PRO A 22 13.24 -26.80 -13.93
N ALA A 23 12.53 -27.84 -13.52
CA ALA A 23 11.55 -28.48 -14.39
C ALA A 23 10.78 -27.36 -15.06
N PRO A 24 10.59 -27.37 -16.39
CA PRO A 24 9.92 -26.27 -17.08
C PRO A 24 8.64 -25.98 -16.29
N SER A 25 8.44 -24.72 -15.93
CA SER A 25 7.22 -24.30 -15.23
C SER A 25 6.06 -25.00 -15.90
N PRO A 26 5.30 -25.83 -15.19
CA PRO A 26 4.19 -26.53 -15.81
C PRO A 26 3.37 -25.46 -16.51
N LEU A 27 3.21 -25.58 -17.82
CA LEU A 27 2.38 -24.68 -18.61
C LEU A 27 1.05 -24.62 -17.87
N LEU A 28 0.70 -23.45 -17.33
CA LEU A 28 -0.54 -23.27 -16.57
C LEU A 28 -1.67 -23.82 -17.43
N PRO A 29 -2.35 -24.88 -16.99
CA PRO A 29 -3.42 -25.46 -17.79
C PRO A 29 -4.58 -24.47 -17.75
N GLY A 30 -4.93 -23.96 -18.88
CA GLY A 30 -6.09 -23.11 -19.02
C GLY A 30 -5.74 -21.63 -19.24
N ARG A 31 -6.46 -21.07 -20.15
CA ARG A 31 -6.36 -19.66 -20.51
C ARG A 31 -6.98 -18.84 -19.39
N TYR A 32 -6.12 -18.37 -18.50
CA TYR A 32 -6.52 -17.37 -17.54
C TYR A 32 -6.51 -16.00 -18.23
N GLU A 33 -7.66 -15.38 -18.32
CA GLU A 33 -7.77 -13.98 -18.75
C GLU A 33 -7.87 -13.08 -17.52
N SER A 34 -6.87 -12.22 -17.32
CA SER A 34 -6.86 -11.30 -16.19
C SER A 34 -8.12 -10.43 -16.18
N PRO A 35 -8.79 -10.27 -15.04
CA PRO A 35 -9.87 -9.29 -14.89
C PRO A 35 -9.41 -7.86 -15.13
N LEU A 36 -8.14 -7.56 -14.87
CA LEU A 36 -7.54 -6.25 -15.14
C LEU A 36 -6.62 -6.34 -16.35
N VAL A 37 -7.03 -5.71 -17.45
CA VAL A 37 -6.28 -5.68 -18.71
C VAL A 37 -5.57 -4.35 -18.84
N LEU A 38 -4.25 -4.40 -19.04
CA LEU A 38 -3.43 -3.22 -19.28
C LEU A 38 -3.89 -2.52 -20.56
N MET A 39 -4.21 -1.24 -20.44
CA MET A 39 -4.55 -0.37 -21.56
C MET A 39 -3.33 0.44 -22.01
N GLN A 40 -2.68 1.10 -21.05
CA GLN A 40 -1.51 1.91 -21.33
C GLN A 40 -0.59 1.99 -20.10
N ARG A 41 0.68 2.13 -20.37
CA ARG A 41 1.69 2.66 -19.47
C ARG A 41 2.10 4.03 -20.01
N LEU A 42 1.75 5.09 -19.28
CA LEU A 42 2.07 6.44 -19.70
C LEU A 42 3.54 6.72 -19.50
N GLN A 43 4.25 6.99 -20.57
CA GLN A 43 5.62 7.47 -20.53
C GLN A 43 5.61 8.99 -20.40
N GLY A 44 6.31 9.53 -19.41
CA GLY A 44 6.55 10.95 -19.22
C GLY A 44 8.03 11.28 -19.33
N GLU A 45 8.36 12.56 -19.31
CA GLU A 45 9.74 13.00 -19.18
C GLU A 45 10.35 12.47 -17.86
N VAL A 46 11.61 12.08 -17.91
CA VAL A 46 12.33 11.46 -16.79
C VAL A 46 12.34 12.38 -15.56
N GLY A 47 11.86 11.88 -14.43
CA GLY A 47 11.91 12.64 -13.17
C GLY A 47 10.72 12.46 -12.24
N HIS A 48 9.72 11.66 -12.62
CA HIS A 48 8.59 11.32 -11.76
C HIS A 48 8.98 10.19 -10.82
N LEU A 49 9.47 10.53 -9.64
CA LEU A 49 9.74 9.58 -8.58
C LEU A 49 8.59 9.63 -7.59
N HIS A 50 8.06 8.47 -7.19
CA HIS A 50 7.03 8.32 -6.16
C HIS A 50 5.69 8.97 -6.50
N ILE A 51 4.87 8.31 -7.31
CA ILE A 51 3.48 8.74 -7.48
C ILE A 51 2.71 8.32 -6.23
N ASP A 52 2.56 9.25 -5.29
CA ASP A 52 1.89 8.99 -4.02
C ASP A 52 0.37 8.95 -4.17
N GLU A 53 -0.20 9.73 -5.08
CA GLU A 53 -1.62 9.74 -5.37
C GLU A 53 -1.91 9.99 -6.84
N VAL A 54 -2.95 9.34 -7.34
CA VAL A 54 -3.66 9.70 -8.56
C VAL A 54 -5.14 9.86 -8.23
N ARG A 55 -5.79 10.88 -8.85
CA ARG A 55 -7.24 11.09 -8.72
C ARG A 55 -7.84 11.49 -10.05
N TYR A 56 -8.97 10.88 -10.39
CA TYR A 56 -9.68 11.12 -11.63
C TYR A 56 -10.83 12.09 -11.41
N ARG A 57 -10.94 13.10 -12.29
CA ARG A 57 -12.04 14.06 -12.32
C ARG A 57 -12.93 13.77 -13.51
N ALA A 58 -14.14 13.27 -13.24
CA ALA A 58 -15.06 12.82 -14.29
C ALA A 58 -15.60 13.95 -15.18
N SER A 59 -15.67 15.19 -14.67
CA SER A 59 -16.25 16.33 -15.41
C SER A 59 -15.51 16.68 -16.68
N ASP A 60 -14.22 16.42 -16.77
CA ASP A 60 -13.35 16.73 -17.90
C ASP A 60 -12.38 15.59 -18.27
N ALA A 61 -12.53 14.46 -17.59
CA ALA A 61 -11.69 13.28 -17.75
C ALA A 61 -10.19 13.54 -17.50
N ASN A 62 -9.88 14.45 -16.60
CA ASN A 62 -8.50 14.69 -16.16
C ASN A 62 -8.11 13.73 -15.04
N LEU A 63 -6.95 13.10 -15.21
CA LEU A 63 -6.27 12.38 -14.14
C LEU A 63 -5.17 13.27 -13.57
N PHE A 64 -5.24 13.55 -12.29
CA PHE A 64 -4.23 14.30 -11.55
C PHE A 64 -3.23 13.34 -10.92
N GLN A 65 -1.96 13.70 -11.03
CA GLN A 65 -0.85 12.93 -10.46
C GLN A 65 -0.13 13.77 -9.41
N CYS A 66 0.05 13.21 -8.24
CA CYS A 66 0.81 13.77 -7.12
C CYS A 66 2.05 12.93 -6.87
N SER A 67 3.21 13.55 -6.97
CA SER A 67 4.54 12.92 -6.81
C SER A 67 5.54 14.00 -6.33
N TYR A 68 6.84 13.83 -6.58
CA TYR A 68 7.79 14.97 -6.49
C TYR A 68 7.41 16.15 -7.38
N THR A 69 6.53 15.91 -8.34
CA THR A 69 5.96 16.92 -9.23
C THR A 69 4.46 16.70 -9.32
N PHE A 70 3.74 17.75 -9.67
CA PHE A 70 2.33 17.66 -10.01
C PHE A 70 2.18 17.49 -11.52
N GLY A 71 1.21 16.69 -11.94
CA GLY A 71 0.88 16.45 -13.34
C GLY A 71 -0.62 16.42 -13.59
N VAL A 72 -1.01 16.86 -14.78
CA VAL A 72 -2.37 16.75 -15.31
C VAL A 72 -2.35 15.92 -16.58
N ILE A 73 -3.15 14.89 -16.62
CA ILE A 73 -3.19 13.90 -17.71
C ILE A 73 -4.58 13.89 -18.30
N ASP A 74 -4.67 13.97 -19.63
CA ASP A 74 -5.89 13.68 -20.39
C ASP A 74 -6.10 12.17 -20.37
N ALA A 75 -7.16 11.73 -19.71
CA ALA A 75 -7.51 10.31 -19.58
C ALA A 75 -8.90 9.99 -20.17
N ARG A 76 -9.37 10.80 -21.14
CA ARG A 76 -10.62 10.53 -21.88
C ARG A 76 -10.60 9.19 -22.59
N ASP A 77 -9.46 8.82 -23.12
CA ASP A 77 -9.18 7.49 -23.64
C ASP A 77 -8.05 6.87 -22.82
N PRO A 78 -8.36 5.91 -21.94
CA PRO A 78 -7.34 5.23 -21.12
C PRO A 78 -6.28 4.48 -21.91
N SER A 79 -6.53 4.17 -23.19
CA SER A 79 -5.56 3.52 -24.08
C SER A 79 -4.59 4.49 -24.74
N SER A 80 -4.87 5.79 -24.67
CA SER A 80 -4.07 6.85 -25.30
C SER A 80 -3.93 8.10 -24.43
N MET A 81 -3.70 7.90 -23.13
CA MET A 81 -3.46 8.98 -22.17
C MET A 81 -2.24 9.81 -22.57
N ARG A 82 -2.29 11.10 -22.25
CA ARG A 82 -1.18 12.02 -22.50
C ARG A 82 -1.12 13.13 -21.43
N TYR A 83 0.05 13.65 -21.15
CA TYR A 83 0.18 14.80 -20.27
C TYR A 83 -0.36 16.08 -20.92
N LEU A 84 -1.25 16.75 -20.20
CA LEU A 84 -1.67 18.13 -20.49
C LEU A 84 -0.72 19.13 -19.83
N ALA A 85 -0.21 18.78 -18.65
CA ALA A 85 0.88 19.46 -17.97
C ALA A 85 1.66 18.44 -17.14
N GLU A 86 2.97 18.55 -17.13
CA GLU A 86 3.87 17.64 -16.41
C GLU A 86 5.04 18.39 -15.76
N ASN A 87 5.74 17.73 -14.85
CA ASN A 87 6.92 18.26 -14.16
C ASN A 87 6.70 19.59 -13.39
N LEU A 88 5.44 19.85 -13.01
CA LEU A 88 5.13 21.06 -12.26
C LEU A 88 5.66 20.94 -10.83
N ARG A 89 6.66 21.75 -10.50
CA ARG A 89 7.32 21.74 -9.19
C ARG A 89 6.89 22.94 -8.39
N HIS A 90 6.47 22.70 -7.17
CA HIS A 90 6.16 23.78 -6.25
C HIS A 90 7.43 24.57 -5.89
N THR A 91 7.28 25.90 -5.89
CA THR A 91 8.33 26.82 -5.44
C THR A 91 7.85 27.53 -4.17
N ILE A 92 8.69 27.57 -3.16
CA ILE A 92 8.43 28.30 -1.93
C ILE A 92 9.31 29.54 -1.98
N PRO A 93 8.75 30.76 -1.86
CA PRO A 93 9.54 31.98 -1.87
C PRO A 93 10.66 31.93 -0.81
N GLY A 94 11.90 32.18 -1.22
CA GLY A 94 13.06 32.11 -0.32
C GLY A 94 13.59 30.72 -0.01
N ASP A 95 12.96 29.64 -0.50
CA ASP A 95 13.38 28.25 -0.27
C ASP A 95 13.75 27.56 -1.60
N ARG A 96 14.95 27.00 -1.66
CA ARG A 96 15.40 26.24 -2.85
C ARG A 96 14.95 24.78 -2.87
N ARG A 97 14.38 24.30 -1.76
CA ARG A 97 13.88 22.95 -1.65
C ARG A 97 12.61 22.78 -2.49
N ARG A 98 12.41 21.59 -3.00
CA ARG A 98 11.30 21.25 -3.90
C ARG A 98 10.59 20.01 -3.38
N PRO A 99 9.79 20.16 -2.31
CA PRO A 99 9.07 19.00 -1.77
C PRO A 99 8.02 18.49 -2.74
N GLY A 100 7.87 17.19 -2.80
CA GLY A 100 6.81 16.53 -3.58
C GLY A 100 5.45 16.67 -2.93
N CYS A 101 4.40 16.61 -3.74
CA CYS A 101 3.04 16.50 -3.22
C CYS A 101 2.68 15.06 -2.88
N ILE A 102 1.78 14.87 -1.92
CA ILE A 102 1.34 13.55 -1.43
C ILE A 102 -0.16 13.32 -1.57
N HIS A 103 -0.96 14.37 -1.42
CA HIS A 103 -2.41 14.31 -1.59
C HIS A 103 -2.89 15.49 -2.39
N LEU A 104 -4.04 15.31 -3.06
CA LEU A 104 -4.65 16.35 -3.86
C LEU A 104 -6.19 16.33 -3.77
N ALA A 105 -6.79 17.50 -3.98
CA ALA A 105 -8.22 17.69 -4.15
C ALA A 105 -8.46 18.92 -5.04
N TRP A 106 -9.67 19.13 -5.51
CA TRP A 106 -9.96 20.26 -6.42
C TRP A 106 -11.30 20.93 -6.10
N ASP A 107 -11.37 22.21 -6.47
CA ASP A 107 -12.57 23.01 -6.50
C ASP A 107 -12.60 23.77 -7.87
N GLY A 108 -13.43 23.28 -8.79
CA GLY A 108 -13.39 23.74 -10.19
C GLY A 108 -12.02 23.51 -10.82
N ASP A 109 -11.42 24.57 -11.34
CA ASP A 109 -10.09 24.53 -11.96
C ASP A 109 -8.93 24.76 -10.98
N VAL A 110 -9.21 24.84 -9.70
CA VAL A 110 -8.18 24.92 -8.67
C VAL A 110 -7.93 23.55 -8.07
N VAL A 111 -6.70 23.05 -8.22
CA VAL A 111 -6.26 21.79 -7.61
C VAL A 111 -5.34 22.09 -6.44
N TYR A 112 -5.75 21.70 -5.24
CA TYR A 112 -4.95 21.84 -4.01
C TYR A 112 -4.08 20.60 -3.81
N THR A 113 -2.92 20.81 -3.21
CA THR A 113 -1.96 19.73 -2.90
C THR A 113 -1.40 19.92 -1.49
N THR A 114 -1.23 18.83 -0.77
CA THR A 114 -0.50 18.80 0.49
C THR A 114 0.92 18.28 0.29
N HIS A 115 1.83 18.76 1.11
CA HIS A 115 3.25 18.44 1.03
C HIS A 115 3.76 18.02 2.39
N ARG A 116 4.30 16.79 2.46
CA ARG A 116 4.91 16.29 3.68
C ARG A 116 6.32 16.82 3.83
N GLY A 117 6.57 17.43 4.97
CA GLY A 117 7.91 17.80 5.38
C GLY A 117 8.72 16.57 5.84
N ASN A 118 10.01 16.74 5.80
CA ASN A 118 10.97 15.91 6.51
C ASN A 118 11.96 16.84 7.24
N LEU A 119 13.01 16.31 7.84
CA LEU A 119 14.03 17.12 8.52
C LEU A 119 14.60 18.25 7.65
N SER A 120 14.50 18.14 6.33
CA SER A 120 15.05 19.09 5.36
C SER A 120 14.00 19.88 4.60
N ASN A 121 12.74 19.46 4.60
CA ASN A 121 11.66 20.09 3.82
C ASN A 121 10.48 20.49 4.72
N PRO A 122 9.92 21.69 4.54
CA PRO A 122 8.73 22.13 5.27
C PRO A 122 7.48 21.38 4.80
N THR A 123 6.48 21.29 5.66
CA THR A 123 5.12 20.93 5.30
C THR A 123 4.37 22.17 4.84
N PHE A 124 3.51 22.05 3.85
CA PHE A 124 2.66 23.16 3.40
C PHE A 124 1.47 22.64 2.58
N ILE A 125 0.50 23.53 2.38
CA ILE A 125 -0.56 23.39 1.37
C ILE A 125 -0.25 24.38 0.26
N SER A 126 -0.41 23.94 -0.98
CA SER A 126 -0.35 24.80 -2.16
C SER A 126 -1.43 24.38 -3.14
N GLY A 127 -1.36 24.87 -4.36
CA GLY A 127 -2.28 24.47 -5.40
C GLY A 127 -1.87 25.01 -6.77
N TRP A 128 -2.68 24.65 -7.75
CA TRP A 128 -2.52 25.03 -9.14
C TRP A 128 -3.85 25.48 -9.72
N ASP A 129 -3.86 26.65 -10.33
CA ASP A 129 -4.94 27.04 -11.24
C ASP A 129 -4.63 26.46 -12.62
N ILE A 130 -5.48 25.55 -13.08
CA ILE A 130 -5.34 24.80 -14.33
C ILE A 130 -6.27 25.34 -15.44
N SER A 131 -6.94 26.46 -15.23
CA SER A 131 -7.89 27.06 -16.18
C SER A 131 -7.23 27.52 -17.49
N THR A 132 -5.94 27.89 -17.43
CA THR A 132 -5.22 28.47 -18.55
C THR A 132 -4.66 27.41 -19.48
N LYS A 133 -4.94 27.52 -20.78
CA LYS A 133 -4.31 26.73 -21.83
C LYS A 133 -2.97 27.33 -22.22
N ASP A 134 -2.05 26.47 -22.69
CA ASP A 134 -0.79 26.91 -23.25
C ASP A 134 -1.06 27.70 -24.56
N PRO A 135 -0.57 28.93 -24.69
CA PRO A 135 -0.78 29.72 -25.90
C PRO A 135 -0.06 29.13 -27.14
N GLU A 136 1.04 28.43 -26.94
CA GLU A 136 1.84 27.81 -28.00
C GLU A 136 1.30 26.45 -28.43
N ASP A 137 0.78 25.67 -27.46
CA ASP A 137 0.09 24.40 -27.73
C ASP A 137 -1.21 24.30 -26.94
N ARG A 138 -2.32 24.68 -27.58
CA ARG A 138 -3.66 24.64 -26.94
C ARG A 138 -4.12 23.26 -26.50
N ARG A 139 -3.40 22.19 -26.86
CA ARG A 139 -3.62 20.83 -26.35
C ARG A 139 -3.02 20.67 -24.94
N ARG A 140 -2.14 21.59 -24.51
CA ARG A 140 -1.53 21.58 -23.20
C ARG A 140 -2.18 22.63 -22.29
N MET A 141 -1.97 22.46 -20.99
CA MET A 141 -2.31 23.46 -19.97
C MET A 141 -1.05 24.21 -19.53
N LYS A 142 -1.24 25.42 -19.06
CA LYS A 142 -0.20 26.26 -18.42
C LYS A 142 -0.62 26.58 -16.99
N PRO A 143 -0.52 25.63 -16.06
CA PRO A 143 -0.95 25.83 -14.68
C PRO A 143 -0.15 26.95 -13.99
N THR A 144 -0.86 27.74 -13.17
CA THR A 144 -0.27 28.78 -12.33
C THR A 144 -0.30 28.33 -10.88
N GLN A 145 0.87 28.36 -10.21
CA GLN A 145 0.94 28.01 -8.79
C GLN A 145 0.21 29.03 -7.94
N LEU A 146 -0.60 28.54 -7.00
CA LEU A 146 -1.28 29.35 -6.00
C LEU A 146 -0.36 29.69 -4.81
N PRO A 147 -0.72 30.72 -4.00
CA PRO A 147 -0.01 31.02 -2.77
C PRO A 147 0.13 29.79 -1.85
N VAL A 148 1.28 29.67 -1.22
CA VAL A 148 1.60 28.61 -0.28
C VAL A 148 1.06 28.97 1.10
N LEU A 149 0.35 28.04 1.76
CA LEU A 149 0.00 28.12 3.17
C LEU A 149 0.95 27.23 3.97
N GLN A 150 1.65 27.84 4.90
CA GLN A 150 2.51 27.15 5.85
C GLN A 150 2.25 27.66 7.25
N GLU A 151 1.87 26.79 8.16
CA GLU A 151 1.65 27.10 9.57
C GLU A 151 2.68 26.36 10.42
N ALA A 152 3.23 27.04 11.41
CA ALA A 152 4.29 26.49 12.24
C ALA A 152 3.83 25.24 13.02
N GLY A 153 4.58 24.15 12.90
CA GLY A 153 4.32 22.89 13.61
C GLY A 153 3.14 22.09 13.07
N GLU A 154 2.57 22.45 11.92
CA GLU A 154 1.55 21.65 11.26
C GLU A 154 2.17 20.56 10.38
N SER A 155 1.43 19.46 10.19
CA SER A 155 1.71 18.41 9.23
C SER A 155 0.47 18.17 8.40
N TYR A 156 0.58 18.38 7.09
CA TYR A 156 -0.55 18.30 6.18
C TYR A 156 -0.52 16.97 5.44
N GLU A 157 -1.58 16.18 5.61
CA GLU A 157 -1.76 14.88 4.99
C GLU A 157 -2.95 14.91 4.00
N GLY A 158 -3.92 14.02 4.17
CA GLY A 158 -5.10 13.95 3.30
C GLY A 158 -5.86 15.25 3.19
N ILE A 159 -6.40 15.51 2.01
CA ILE A 159 -7.13 16.74 1.68
C ILE A 159 -8.36 16.40 0.85
N ASP A 160 -9.47 17.09 1.13
CA ASP A 160 -10.64 17.11 0.26
C ASP A 160 -11.33 18.47 0.30
N VAL A 161 -12.24 18.73 -0.66
CA VAL A 161 -12.84 20.06 -0.85
C VAL A 161 -14.34 19.92 -1.09
N GLU A 162 -15.13 20.76 -0.43
CA GLU A 162 -16.55 20.90 -0.67
C GLU A 162 -16.99 22.34 -0.41
N ASN A 163 -17.77 22.90 -1.36
CA ASN A 163 -18.38 24.23 -1.23
C ASN A 163 -17.38 25.37 -0.90
N GLY A 164 -16.17 25.31 -1.47
CA GLY A 164 -15.12 26.31 -1.26
C GLY A 164 -14.40 26.21 0.08
N PHE A 165 -14.70 25.18 0.88
CA PHE A 165 -13.93 24.83 2.07
C PHE A 165 -12.96 23.70 1.76
N VAL A 166 -11.76 23.80 2.29
CA VAL A 166 -10.69 22.82 2.15
C VAL A 166 -10.47 22.14 3.50
N TYR A 167 -10.62 20.85 3.54
CA TYR A 167 -10.51 20.01 4.73
C TYR A 167 -9.22 19.21 4.69
N VAL A 168 -8.41 19.31 5.73
CA VAL A 168 -7.05 18.74 5.74
C VAL A 168 -6.79 17.96 7.02
N ALA A 169 -6.31 16.74 6.88
CA ALA A 169 -5.79 15.96 8.01
C ALA A 169 -4.47 16.56 8.49
N LEU A 170 -4.37 16.82 9.80
CA LEU A 170 -3.24 17.47 10.45
C LEU A 170 -2.47 16.54 11.38
N LYS A 171 -2.48 15.23 11.08
CA LYS A 171 -1.93 14.19 11.97
C LYS A 171 -2.48 14.31 13.40
N ASP A 172 -1.59 14.36 14.38
CA ASP A 172 -1.91 14.39 15.81
C ASP A 172 -2.70 15.64 16.24
N ARG A 173 -2.79 16.64 15.37
CA ARG A 173 -3.60 17.84 15.58
C ARG A 173 -5.04 17.71 15.05
N GLY A 174 -5.39 16.59 14.42
CA GLY A 174 -6.73 16.26 13.97
C GLY A 174 -7.07 16.82 12.59
N LEU A 175 -8.15 17.62 12.47
CA LEU A 175 -8.66 18.14 11.21
C LEU A 175 -8.60 19.68 11.20
N GLY A 176 -8.06 20.25 10.14
CA GLY A 176 -8.11 21.69 9.83
C GLY A 176 -9.11 21.97 8.72
N ILE A 177 -9.81 23.10 8.84
CA ILE A 177 -10.77 23.59 7.86
C ILE A 177 -10.31 24.98 7.41
N TYR A 178 -10.16 25.13 6.10
CA TYR A 178 -9.64 26.36 5.48
C TYR A 178 -10.63 26.86 4.45
N ARG A 179 -10.56 28.15 4.18
CA ARG A 179 -11.33 28.80 3.11
C ARG A 179 -10.41 29.59 2.19
N ARG A 180 -10.64 29.44 0.90
CA ARG A 180 -9.93 30.22 -0.10
C ARG A 180 -10.56 31.60 -0.26
N ASN A 181 -9.75 32.64 -0.24
CA ASN A 181 -10.15 33.95 -0.72
C ASN A 181 -10.17 33.93 -2.26
N ALA A 182 -11.32 34.10 -2.86
CA ALA A 182 -11.49 34.02 -4.32
C ALA A 182 -10.69 35.06 -5.12
N LYS A 183 -10.33 36.22 -4.50
CA LYS A 183 -9.57 37.30 -5.18
C LYS A 183 -8.06 37.09 -5.10
N THR A 184 -7.58 36.62 -3.96
CA THR A 184 -6.14 36.50 -3.70
C THR A 184 -5.62 35.07 -3.80
N ASN A 185 -6.52 34.09 -3.89
CA ASN A 185 -6.24 32.66 -3.81
C ASN A 185 -5.53 32.21 -2.51
N VAL A 186 -5.50 33.04 -1.49
CA VAL A 186 -4.91 32.72 -0.19
C VAL A 186 -5.88 31.84 0.61
N LEU A 187 -5.36 30.76 1.18
CA LEU A 187 -6.08 29.92 2.16
C LEU A 187 -5.95 30.53 3.56
N SER A 188 -7.04 30.54 4.31
CA SER A 188 -7.07 30.95 5.71
C SER A 188 -7.81 29.90 6.52
N ARG A 189 -7.28 29.54 7.70
CA ARG A 189 -7.95 28.62 8.63
C ARG A 189 -9.21 29.26 9.17
N VAL A 190 -10.32 28.54 9.10
CA VAL A 190 -11.62 28.96 9.62
C VAL A 190 -12.07 28.14 10.82
N GLY A 191 -11.57 26.92 10.96
CA GLY A 191 -11.84 26.05 12.09
C GLY A 191 -10.87 24.89 12.17
N SER A 192 -10.93 24.18 13.29
CA SER A 192 -10.19 22.92 13.50
C SER A 192 -10.78 22.11 14.64
N ILE A 193 -10.54 20.82 14.61
CA ILE A 193 -10.90 19.90 15.70
C ILE A 193 -9.75 18.93 15.97
N GLY A 194 -9.31 18.87 17.23
CA GLY A 194 -8.29 17.95 17.73
C GLY A 194 -8.88 16.70 18.36
N GLY A 195 -8.03 15.84 18.94
CA GLY A 195 -8.45 14.63 19.65
C GLY A 195 -8.95 13.50 18.76
N LEU A 196 -8.64 13.55 17.44
CA LEU A 196 -9.06 12.54 16.45
C LEU A 196 -8.04 11.42 16.24
N GLY A 197 -6.93 11.42 16.98
CA GLY A 197 -5.77 10.56 16.73
C GLY A 197 -4.88 11.11 15.61
N SER A 198 -3.98 10.27 15.09
CA SER A 198 -3.08 10.63 14.01
C SER A 198 -3.81 10.54 12.66
N THR A 199 -4.49 11.62 12.29
CA THR A 199 -5.36 11.67 11.11
C THR A 199 -4.58 11.59 9.80
N TRP A 200 -5.19 10.92 8.79
CA TRP A 200 -4.49 10.69 7.53
C TRP A 200 -5.34 10.95 6.29
N GLY A 201 -6.33 10.12 5.99
CA GLY A 201 -7.23 10.28 4.85
C GLY A 201 -8.42 11.17 5.18
N VAL A 202 -8.87 11.96 4.22
CA VAL A 202 -10.03 12.85 4.36
C VAL A 202 -10.93 12.71 3.14
N ARG A 203 -12.23 12.61 3.37
CA ARG A 203 -13.28 12.80 2.37
C ARG A 203 -14.42 13.59 2.97
N VAL A 204 -14.93 14.55 2.24
CA VAL A 204 -16.10 15.35 2.66
C VAL A 204 -17.29 15.05 1.76
N ARG A 205 -18.46 14.87 2.35
CA ARG A 205 -19.75 14.70 1.66
C ARG A 205 -20.87 15.29 2.50
N ASN A 206 -21.65 16.17 1.91
CA ASN A 206 -22.83 16.74 2.54
C ASN A 206 -22.56 17.29 3.94
N GLN A 207 -21.52 18.13 4.08
CA GLN A 207 -21.11 18.74 5.35
C GLN A 207 -20.69 17.73 6.44
N THR A 208 -20.37 16.51 6.06
CA THR A 208 -19.76 15.51 6.93
C THR A 208 -18.37 15.18 6.40
N VAL A 209 -17.37 15.30 7.25
CA VAL A 209 -16.02 14.87 6.94
C VAL A 209 -15.79 13.47 7.51
N PHE A 210 -15.39 12.57 6.66
CA PHE A 210 -14.88 11.25 7.01
C PHE A 210 -13.36 11.35 7.13
N VAL A 211 -12.81 10.89 8.25
CA VAL A 211 -11.37 10.97 8.54
C VAL A 211 -10.86 9.61 8.96
N THR A 212 -9.78 9.14 8.34
CA THR A 212 -9.05 7.96 8.85
C THR A 212 -7.97 8.39 9.82
N ALA A 213 -7.73 7.58 10.85
CA ALA A 213 -6.63 7.74 11.78
C ALA A 213 -5.75 6.49 11.81
N LEU A 214 -4.43 6.68 11.87
CA LEU A 214 -3.43 5.61 11.73
C LEU A 214 -3.54 4.53 12.81
N GLU A 215 -4.19 4.85 13.94
CA GLU A 215 -4.51 3.90 15.02
C GLU A 215 -5.65 2.92 14.68
N GLY A 216 -6.08 2.88 13.43
CA GLY A 216 -7.10 1.96 12.93
C GLY A 216 -8.52 2.43 13.21
N SER A 217 -8.84 3.66 12.83
CA SER A 217 -10.17 4.23 13.00
C SER A 217 -10.66 4.98 11.77
N LEU A 218 -11.98 4.97 11.55
CA LEU A 218 -12.72 5.92 10.74
C LEU A 218 -13.56 6.80 11.67
N LEU A 219 -13.46 8.11 11.52
CA LEU A 219 -14.21 9.10 12.27
C LEU A 219 -15.11 9.88 11.33
N THR A 220 -16.27 10.29 11.83
CA THR A 220 -17.23 11.17 11.16
C THR A 220 -17.30 12.50 11.92
N VAL A 221 -17.16 13.61 11.22
CA VAL A 221 -17.12 14.96 11.79
C VAL A 221 -18.16 15.82 11.09
N ASP A 222 -19.05 16.43 11.85
CA ASP A 222 -19.98 17.45 11.37
C ASP A 222 -19.21 18.75 11.15
N VAL A 223 -19.35 19.33 9.96
CA VAL A 223 -18.71 20.58 9.55
C VAL A 223 -19.74 21.57 8.97
N ALA A 224 -21.02 21.41 9.31
CA ALA A 224 -22.07 22.36 8.93
C ALA A 224 -21.73 23.77 9.41
N ASP A 225 -21.19 23.89 10.62
CA ASP A 225 -20.49 25.09 11.10
C ASP A 225 -18.96 24.83 10.99
N ALA A 226 -18.36 25.33 9.94
CA ALA A 226 -16.94 25.14 9.67
C ALA A 226 -16.02 25.76 10.76
N ALA A 227 -16.52 26.74 11.53
CA ALA A 227 -15.78 27.34 12.63
C ALA A 227 -15.78 26.46 13.90
N HIS A 228 -16.81 25.65 14.08
CA HIS A 228 -17.01 24.80 15.26
C HIS A 228 -17.32 23.35 14.87
N PRO A 229 -16.39 22.63 14.20
CA PRO A 229 -16.60 21.24 13.80
C PRO A 229 -16.78 20.33 15.01
N LYS A 230 -17.61 19.25 14.85
CA LYS A 230 -17.95 18.32 15.94
C LYS A 230 -17.73 16.88 15.54
N LEU A 231 -17.07 16.12 16.39
CA LEU A 231 -17.01 14.67 16.24
C LEU A 231 -18.40 14.07 16.44
N LEU A 232 -18.88 13.32 15.46
CA LEU A 232 -20.14 12.61 15.52
C LEU A 232 -19.97 11.18 16.01
N GLY A 233 -19.10 10.42 15.34
CA GLY A 233 -18.92 9.00 15.61
C GLY A 233 -17.55 8.47 15.23
N LYS A 234 -17.31 7.20 15.64
CA LYS A 234 -16.05 6.50 15.38
C LYS A 234 -16.31 5.01 15.16
N ALA A 235 -15.72 4.45 14.09
CA ALA A 235 -15.63 3.00 13.86
C ALA A 235 -14.19 2.54 13.99
N THR A 236 -13.97 1.41 14.68
CA THR A 236 -12.64 0.78 14.77
C THR A 236 -12.46 -0.15 13.57
N THR A 237 -11.58 0.21 12.66
CA THR A 237 -11.27 -0.56 11.43
C THR A 237 -10.23 -1.65 11.69
N GLY A 238 -9.38 -1.44 12.67
CA GLY A 238 -8.15 -2.20 12.86
C GLY A 238 -7.05 -1.75 11.87
N GLY A 239 -5.87 -2.30 12.02
CA GLY A 239 -4.72 -2.00 11.17
C GLY A 239 -4.37 -0.50 11.10
N VAL A 240 -3.60 -0.12 10.10
CA VAL A 240 -3.22 1.29 9.86
C VAL A 240 -4.16 1.90 8.81
N ALA A 241 -5.22 2.58 9.24
CA ALA A 241 -6.22 3.17 8.36
C ALA A 241 -5.65 4.40 7.63
N ARG A 242 -5.47 4.29 6.31
CA ARG A 242 -4.88 5.35 5.47
C ARG A 242 -5.82 5.85 4.39
N GLY A 243 -6.01 5.05 3.33
CA GLY A 243 -6.83 5.43 2.19
C GLY A 243 -8.32 5.40 2.52
N LEU A 244 -9.07 6.28 1.88
CA LEU A 244 -10.50 6.44 2.11
C LEU A 244 -11.22 6.80 0.82
N ALA A 245 -12.29 6.06 0.52
CA ALA A 245 -13.31 6.43 -0.47
C ALA A 245 -14.69 6.38 0.19
N VAL A 246 -15.61 7.21 -0.27
CA VAL A 246 -16.97 7.28 0.26
C VAL A 246 -17.97 7.29 -0.89
N ASP A 247 -18.97 6.41 -0.83
CA ASP A 247 -20.10 6.38 -1.74
C ASP A 247 -21.42 6.25 -0.95
N GLY A 248 -22.28 7.25 -1.06
CA GLY A 248 -23.49 7.33 -0.22
C GLY A 248 -23.16 7.26 1.27
N ALA A 249 -23.72 6.27 1.95
CA ALA A 249 -23.47 5.99 3.35
C ALA A 249 -22.30 5.01 3.60
N MET A 250 -21.70 4.47 2.55
CA MET A 250 -20.61 3.50 2.69
C MET A 250 -19.24 4.19 2.61
N ALA A 251 -18.38 3.85 3.55
CA ALA A 251 -16.97 4.23 3.52
C ALA A 251 -16.09 2.99 3.33
N TYR A 252 -15.16 3.10 2.41
CA TYR A 252 -14.18 2.07 2.07
C TYR A 252 -12.83 2.53 2.57
N VAL A 253 -12.21 1.74 3.44
CA VAL A 253 -10.95 2.09 4.11
C VAL A 253 -9.86 1.12 3.70
N ALA A 254 -8.74 1.65 3.23
CA ALA A 254 -7.50 0.89 3.10
C ALA A 254 -6.79 0.88 4.47
N ALA A 255 -6.90 -0.24 5.18
CA ALA A 255 -6.57 -0.37 6.60
C ALA A 255 -5.29 -1.22 6.83
N GLY A 256 -4.24 -0.96 6.06
CA GLY A 256 -2.95 -1.63 6.25
C GLY A 256 -3.04 -3.14 6.12
N SER A 257 -2.65 -3.87 7.15
CA SER A 257 -2.71 -5.34 7.21
C SER A 257 -4.13 -5.91 7.22
N GLU A 258 -5.12 -5.14 7.68
CA GLU A 258 -6.54 -5.55 7.62
C GLU A 258 -7.10 -5.57 6.19
N GLY A 259 -6.39 -4.92 5.25
CA GLY A 259 -6.80 -4.85 3.86
C GLY A 259 -7.91 -3.83 3.60
N LEU A 260 -8.93 -4.24 2.84
CA LEU A 260 -10.14 -3.46 2.61
C LEU A 260 -11.10 -3.64 3.79
N VAL A 261 -11.50 -2.52 4.41
CA VAL A 261 -12.53 -2.49 5.45
C VAL A 261 -13.70 -1.64 4.95
N VAL A 262 -14.91 -2.17 5.03
CA VAL A 262 -16.15 -1.48 4.64
C VAL A 262 -16.89 -1.07 5.89
N VAL A 263 -17.22 0.22 5.96
CA VAL A 263 -17.94 0.82 7.09
C VAL A 263 -19.27 1.37 6.60
N ASP A 264 -20.35 0.96 7.24
CA ASP A 264 -21.66 1.58 7.10
C ASP A 264 -21.75 2.79 8.05
N ALA A 265 -21.89 3.96 7.48
CA ALA A 265 -22.04 5.24 8.16
C ALA A 265 -23.42 5.85 7.90
N SER A 266 -24.46 5.04 7.68
CA SER A 266 -25.84 5.51 7.58
C SER A 266 -26.29 6.21 8.87
N ASP A 267 -25.79 5.74 10.00
CA ASP A 267 -25.80 6.46 11.27
C ASP A 267 -24.42 7.06 11.54
N LEU A 268 -24.27 8.36 11.26
CA LEU A 268 -23.02 9.08 11.44
C LEU A 268 -22.54 9.13 12.89
N THR A 269 -23.44 8.93 13.86
CA THR A 269 -23.08 8.91 15.29
C THR A 269 -22.57 7.55 15.75
N ASN A 270 -22.84 6.49 14.97
CA ASN A 270 -22.47 5.12 15.30
C ASN A 270 -22.08 4.32 14.03
N PRO A 271 -21.05 4.76 13.29
CA PRO A 271 -20.60 4.05 12.09
C PRO A 271 -20.11 2.64 12.45
N LYS A 272 -20.40 1.65 11.60
CA LYS A 272 -20.13 0.23 11.88
C LYS A 272 -19.31 -0.42 10.79
N VAL A 273 -18.29 -1.17 11.18
CA VAL A 273 -17.61 -2.07 10.25
C VAL A 273 -18.58 -3.20 9.90
N VAL A 274 -18.91 -3.31 8.61
CA VAL A 274 -19.85 -4.32 8.10
C VAL A 274 -19.17 -5.39 7.28
N GLY A 275 -18.00 -5.11 6.69
CA GLY A 275 -17.25 -6.08 5.88
C GLY A 275 -15.75 -5.86 5.89
N LYS A 276 -15.00 -6.92 5.68
CA LYS A 276 -13.54 -6.89 5.53
C LYS A 276 -13.09 -7.87 4.45
N SER A 277 -12.03 -7.52 3.77
CA SER A 277 -11.33 -8.45 2.86
C SER A 277 -9.82 -8.19 2.92
N PRO A 278 -9.03 -9.19 3.37
CA PRO A 278 -7.60 -9.01 3.54
C PRO A 278 -6.90 -8.80 2.20
N THR A 279 -5.80 -8.05 2.21
CA THR A 279 -4.87 -7.92 1.10
C THR A 279 -3.59 -8.68 1.41
N ARG A 280 -2.86 -9.10 0.37
CA ARG A 280 -1.54 -9.76 0.52
C ARG A 280 -0.41 -8.80 0.85
N GLY A 281 -0.68 -7.52 0.82
CA GLY A 281 0.23 -6.44 1.12
C GLY A 281 -0.46 -5.39 1.96
N THR A 282 0.27 -4.36 2.32
CA THR A 282 -0.26 -3.24 3.08
C THR A 282 -1.20 -2.41 2.21
N ALA A 283 -2.50 -2.42 2.50
CA ALA A 283 -3.47 -1.55 1.85
C ALA A 283 -3.19 -0.08 2.20
N VAL A 284 -2.95 0.76 1.20
CA VAL A 284 -2.54 2.16 1.40
C VAL A 284 -3.52 3.17 0.81
N ARG A 285 -4.18 2.82 -0.28
CA ARG A 285 -5.19 3.66 -0.95
C ARG A 285 -6.38 2.80 -1.38
N VAL A 286 -7.52 3.45 -1.47
CA VAL A 286 -8.72 2.85 -2.04
C VAL A 286 -9.49 3.91 -2.82
N ASP A 287 -10.08 3.49 -3.93
CA ASP A 287 -11.10 4.24 -4.64
C ASP A 287 -12.29 3.34 -4.93
N TYR A 288 -13.43 3.94 -5.22
CA TYR A 288 -14.69 3.23 -5.48
C TYR A 288 -15.30 3.69 -6.79
N SER A 289 -15.77 2.75 -7.57
CA SER A 289 -16.59 3.02 -8.76
C SER A 289 -17.52 1.86 -9.06
N GLN A 290 -18.80 2.16 -9.29
CA GLN A 290 -19.82 1.23 -9.80
C GLN A 290 -19.85 -0.15 -9.11
N GLY A 291 -19.92 -0.16 -7.77
CA GLY A 291 -20.00 -1.41 -7.00
C GLY A 291 -18.66 -2.13 -6.80
N HIS A 292 -17.55 -1.52 -7.21
CA HIS A 292 -16.22 -2.07 -7.05
C HIS A 292 -15.33 -1.16 -6.20
N ALA A 293 -14.60 -1.76 -5.27
CA ALA A 293 -13.52 -1.12 -4.53
C ALA A 293 -12.18 -1.50 -5.14
N PHE A 294 -11.39 -0.50 -5.48
CA PHE A 294 -10.05 -0.64 -6.05
C PHE A 294 -9.02 -0.27 -5.00
N VAL A 295 -8.15 -1.20 -4.65
CA VAL A 295 -7.22 -1.07 -3.53
C VAL A 295 -5.78 -1.13 -4.01
N ALA A 296 -5.01 -0.08 -3.75
CA ALA A 296 -3.56 -0.11 -3.84
C ALA A 296 -3.00 -0.79 -2.60
N ALA A 297 -2.41 -1.98 -2.76
CA ALA A 297 -1.94 -2.83 -1.68
C ALA A 297 -0.42 -2.99 -1.68
N TRP A 298 0.29 -1.90 -1.87
CA TRP A 298 1.76 -1.76 -1.91
C TRP A 298 2.43 -2.55 -3.04
N ASN A 299 2.23 -3.85 -3.11
CA ASN A 299 2.85 -4.72 -4.13
C ASN A 299 1.96 -4.98 -5.34
N ASP A 300 0.68 -4.77 -5.22
CA ASP A 300 -0.31 -5.01 -6.25
C ASP A 300 -1.49 -4.02 -6.15
N ALA A 301 -2.27 -3.92 -7.22
CA ALA A 301 -3.57 -3.29 -7.21
C ALA A 301 -4.64 -4.38 -7.26
N ARG A 302 -5.66 -4.26 -6.42
CA ARG A 302 -6.71 -5.27 -6.22
C ARG A 302 -8.08 -4.70 -6.47
N VAL A 303 -8.99 -5.53 -6.93
CA VAL A 303 -10.39 -5.20 -7.15
C VAL A 303 -11.27 -6.13 -6.34
N TYR A 304 -12.25 -5.54 -5.69
CA TYR A 304 -13.28 -6.22 -4.92
C TYR A 304 -14.66 -5.80 -5.41
N ASP A 305 -15.55 -6.76 -5.63
CA ASP A 305 -16.98 -6.51 -5.73
C ASP A 305 -17.51 -6.21 -4.34
N VAL A 306 -18.04 -5.02 -4.15
CA VAL A 306 -18.61 -4.54 -2.89
C VAL A 306 -20.10 -4.23 -3.00
N SER A 307 -20.78 -4.79 -4.03
CA SER A 307 -22.23 -4.73 -4.18
C SER A 307 -22.96 -5.30 -2.96
N ARG A 308 -22.30 -6.18 -2.22
CA ARG A 308 -22.69 -6.65 -0.89
C ARG A 308 -21.65 -6.17 0.13
N PRO A 309 -21.84 -5.00 0.74
CA PRO A 309 -20.85 -4.39 1.64
C PRO A 309 -20.38 -5.29 2.79
N ALA A 310 -21.27 -6.14 3.30
CA ALA A 310 -20.97 -7.08 4.39
C ALA A 310 -20.08 -8.28 3.95
N SER A 311 -19.91 -8.49 2.64
CA SER A 311 -19.14 -9.61 2.10
C SER A 311 -18.38 -9.19 0.84
N PRO A 312 -17.36 -8.32 0.97
CA PRO A 312 -16.53 -7.91 -0.15
C PRO A 312 -15.90 -9.14 -0.82
N ARG A 313 -16.08 -9.25 -2.13
CA ARG A 313 -15.61 -10.40 -2.91
C ARG A 313 -14.42 -9.99 -3.78
N PHE A 314 -13.29 -10.63 -3.59
CA PHE A 314 -12.14 -10.42 -4.46
C PHE A 314 -12.46 -10.83 -5.90
N ILE A 315 -12.16 -9.95 -6.87
CA ILE A 315 -12.33 -10.20 -8.30
C ILE A 315 -10.99 -10.55 -8.94
N GLY A 316 -9.97 -9.74 -8.68
CA GLY A 316 -8.67 -9.91 -9.29
C GLY A 316 -7.69 -8.83 -8.85
N ALA A 317 -6.45 -9.00 -9.29
CA ALA A 317 -5.40 -8.07 -9.00
C ALA A 317 -4.39 -8.02 -10.14
N VAL A 318 -3.60 -6.97 -10.16
CA VAL A 318 -2.44 -6.84 -11.04
C VAL A 318 -1.22 -6.45 -10.23
N ARG A 319 -0.12 -7.15 -10.46
CA ARG A 319 1.19 -6.79 -9.93
C ARG A 319 1.92 -5.95 -10.97
N LEU A 320 2.27 -4.74 -10.61
CA LEU A 320 3.05 -3.88 -11.47
C LEU A 320 4.52 -4.32 -11.40
N THR A 321 5.01 -4.91 -12.47
CA THR A 321 6.43 -5.23 -12.62
C THR A 321 7.15 -3.98 -13.09
N THR A 322 8.33 -3.74 -12.53
CA THR A 322 9.21 -2.67 -12.98
C THR A 322 10.13 -3.19 -14.06
N ASP A 323 9.65 -3.26 -15.30
CA ASP A 323 10.52 -3.51 -16.46
C ASP A 323 11.26 -2.24 -16.90
N VAL A 324 11.26 -1.21 -16.08
CA VAL A 324 12.00 0.03 -16.37
C VAL A 324 13.42 -0.09 -15.84
N MET A 325 14.30 -0.52 -16.68
CA MET A 325 15.72 -0.23 -16.53
C MET A 325 15.92 1.27 -16.80
N TYR A 326 16.43 2.01 -15.82
CA TYR A 326 17.02 3.33 -16.09
C TYR A 326 18.45 3.09 -16.56
N PRO A 327 18.74 3.31 -17.85
CA PRO A 327 20.09 3.05 -18.40
C PRO A 327 21.16 3.87 -17.68
N ASP A 328 20.79 5.07 -17.20
CA ASP A 328 21.74 6.04 -16.66
C ASP A 328 22.10 5.84 -15.17
N HIS A 329 21.43 4.94 -14.45
CA HIS A 329 21.65 4.76 -13.02
C HIS A 329 22.06 3.35 -12.60
N GLY A 330 22.19 2.40 -13.52
CA GLY A 330 22.69 1.04 -13.24
C GLY A 330 21.89 0.25 -12.18
N ARG A 331 20.73 0.74 -11.76
CA ARG A 331 19.88 0.10 -10.77
C ARG A 331 18.66 -0.51 -11.44
N ALA A 332 18.55 -1.81 -11.35
CA ALA A 332 17.27 -2.47 -11.54
C ALA A 332 16.29 -1.82 -10.53
N ALA A 333 15.29 -1.10 -11.03
CA ALA A 333 14.29 -0.50 -10.16
C ALA A 333 13.53 -1.64 -9.48
N ALA A 334 13.88 -1.89 -8.24
CA ALA A 334 13.26 -2.92 -7.42
C ALA A 334 11.78 -2.60 -7.27
N THR A 335 10.94 -3.56 -7.60
CA THR A 335 9.53 -3.74 -7.25
C THR A 335 8.61 -2.53 -7.46
N GLY A 336 7.66 -2.68 -8.39
CA GLY A 336 6.56 -1.74 -8.56
C GLY A 336 5.76 -1.59 -7.27
N ARG A 337 5.87 -0.43 -6.63
CA ARG A 337 5.02 -0.08 -5.49
C ARG A 337 3.77 0.59 -6.01
N THR A 338 2.63 0.02 -5.70
CA THR A 338 1.32 0.61 -6.00
C THR A 338 0.92 1.52 -4.86
N LEU A 339 0.97 2.83 -5.08
CA LEU A 339 0.69 3.84 -4.06
C LEU A 339 -0.60 4.60 -4.36
N GLY A 340 -0.80 5.04 -5.60
CA GLY A 340 -1.99 5.76 -6.04
C GLY A 340 -2.95 4.85 -6.79
N ILE A 341 -4.25 5.04 -6.59
CA ILE A 341 -5.30 4.37 -7.35
C ILE A 341 -6.51 5.30 -7.53
N ALA A 342 -7.07 5.31 -8.73
CA ALA A 342 -8.30 6.01 -9.06
C ALA A 342 -9.10 5.17 -10.05
N ALA A 343 -10.42 5.33 -10.06
CA ALA A 343 -11.31 4.57 -10.93
C ALA A 343 -12.42 5.44 -11.51
N ASN A 344 -12.84 5.08 -12.73
CA ASN A 344 -14.01 5.63 -13.38
C ASN A 344 -14.72 4.52 -14.17
N GLY A 345 -15.85 4.06 -13.66
CA GLY A 345 -16.48 2.86 -14.19
C GLY A 345 -15.54 1.67 -14.09
N ASN A 346 -15.28 1.06 -15.23
CA ASN A 346 -14.34 -0.05 -15.37
C ASN A 346 -12.90 0.39 -15.64
N ASP A 347 -12.64 1.67 -15.84
CA ASP A 347 -11.28 2.15 -16.08
C ASP A 347 -10.58 2.43 -14.74
N VAL A 348 -9.37 1.90 -14.61
CA VAL A 348 -8.58 1.95 -13.39
C VAL A 348 -7.24 2.62 -13.69
N PHE A 349 -6.90 3.63 -12.94
CA PHE A 349 -5.65 4.36 -13.06
C PHE A 349 -4.79 4.09 -11.83
N ILE A 350 -3.57 3.64 -12.06
CA ILE A 350 -2.67 3.21 -10.98
C ILE A 350 -1.38 4.02 -11.05
N GLY A 351 -1.08 4.72 -9.97
CA GLY A 351 0.21 5.33 -9.75
C GLY A 351 1.18 4.33 -9.11
N ASN A 352 2.22 3.98 -9.83
CA ASN A 352 3.31 3.24 -9.24
C ASN A 352 4.46 4.18 -8.87
N TRP A 353 5.58 3.62 -8.41
CA TRP A 353 6.76 4.38 -8.03
C TRP A 353 7.31 5.31 -9.15
N TRP A 354 7.00 5.04 -10.42
CA TRP A 354 7.63 5.71 -11.54
C TRP A 354 6.65 6.36 -12.53
N VAL A 355 5.60 5.66 -12.91
CA VAL A 355 4.70 6.07 -13.99
C VAL A 355 3.25 5.69 -13.69
N PRO A 356 2.27 6.41 -14.21
CA PRO A 356 0.89 5.98 -14.15
C PRO A 356 0.60 4.92 -15.21
N TYR A 357 -0.30 4.01 -14.84
CA TYR A 357 -0.85 2.97 -15.70
C TYR A 357 -2.36 3.13 -15.79
N SER A 358 -2.93 2.74 -16.89
CA SER A 358 -4.36 2.51 -17.03
C SER A 358 -4.65 1.04 -17.29
N TYR A 359 -5.70 0.54 -16.66
CA TYR A 359 -6.23 -0.80 -16.85
C TYR A 359 -7.73 -0.73 -17.07
N ARG A 360 -8.29 -1.75 -17.74
CA ARG A 360 -9.74 -1.94 -17.82
C ARG A 360 -10.13 -3.17 -17.05
N LEU A 361 -11.13 -3.00 -16.16
CA LEU A 361 -11.76 -4.09 -15.44
C LEU A 361 -12.74 -4.83 -16.34
N HIS A 362 -12.59 -6.12 -16.43
CA HIS A 362 -13.54 -7.08 -17.00
C HIS A 362 -14.07 -7.92 -15.84
N ALA A 363 -15.14 -7.45 -15.20
CA ALA A 363 -15.66 -8.06 -13.97
C ALA A 363 -16.32 -9.45 -14.21
N ASP A 364 -16.60 -9.78 -15.47
CA ASP A 364 -17.05 -11.10 -15.92
C ASP A 364 -15.92 -12.14 -15.98
N ARG A 365 -14.67 -11.70 -16.00
CA ARG A 365 -13.50 -12.58 -15.92
C ARG A 365 -13.23 -12.99 -14.50
N THR A 366 -12.78 -14.23 -14.33
CA THR A 366 -12.66 -14.84 -13.01
C THR A 366 -11.27 -15.41 -12.80
N ALA A 367 -10.79 -15.41 -11.55
CA ALA A 367 -9.47 -15.87 -11.17
C ALA A 367 -9.47 -16.63 -9.86
N PRO A 368 -8.61 -17.67 -9.74
CA PRO A 368 -8.24 -18.19 -8.43
C PRO A 368 -7.32 -17.20 -7.71
N SER A 369 -7.31 -17.23 -6.38
CA SER A 369 -6.40 -16.42 -5.58
C SER A 369 -6.01 -17.12 -4.30
N LEU A 370 -4.74 -17.49 -4.21
CA LEU A 370 -4.14 -18.16 -3.06
C LEU A 370 -3.86 -17.18 -1.92
N VAL A 371 -4.41 -17.44 -0.75
CA VAL A 371 -4.09 -16.74 0.50
C VAL A 371 -3.45 -17.71 1.47
N LEU A 372 -2.31 -17.34 1.99
CA LEU A 372 -1.54 -18.04 3.01
C LEU A 372 -1.26 -17.10 4.17
N PRO A 373 -1.17 -17.58 5.41
CA PRO A 373 -0.77 -16.76 6.54
C PRO A 373 0.68 -16.26 6.37
N GLU A 374 1.01 -15.16 7.04
CA GLU A 374 2.37 -14.57 6.93
C GLU A 374 3.43 -15.48 7.53
N GLU A 375 3.09 -16.26 8.52
CA GLU A 375 3.95 -17.23 9.19
C GLU A 375 4.55 -18.27 8.24
N ILE A 376 3.94 -18.47 7.06
CA ILE A 376 4.48 -19.35 6.02
C ILE A 376 5.85 -18.86 5.50
N ASN A 377 6.14 -17.55 5.61
CA ASN A 377 7.41 -17.00 5.14
C ASN A 377 8.60 -17.54 5.97
N LEU A 378 8.36 -17.80 7.25
CA LEU A 378 9.30 -18.45 8.14
C LEU A 378 8.50 -19.31 9.13
N THR A 379 8.48 -20.62 8.91
CA THR A 379 7.86 -21.60 9.81
C THR A 379 8.93 -22.19 10.72
N ASP A 380 8.81 -21.89 12.00
CA ASP A 380 9.71 -22.39 13.05
C ASP A 380 9.04 -23.54 13.79
N PHE A 381 9.65 -24.72 13.73
CA PHE A 381 9.17 -25.92 14.43
C PHE A 381 9.67 -26.00 15.87
N GLY A 382 10.54 -25.07 16.28
CA GLY A 382 11.13 -25.09 17.61
C GLY A 382 12.07 -26.28 17.85
N PRO A 383 12.39 -26.56 19.13
CA PRO A 383 13.21 -27.71 19.51
C PRO A 383 12.40 -29.00 19.42
N VAL A 384 12.93 -29.98 18.68
CA VAL A 384 12.35 -31.33 18.49
C VAL A 384 13.45 -32.36 18.78
N ALA A 385 13.19 -33.35 19.63
CA ALA A 385 14.15 -34.39 19.94
C ALA A 385 14.49 -35.23 18.72
N ARG A 386 15.74 -35.69 18.61
CA ARG A 386 16.17 -36.51 17.48
C ARG A 386 15.27 -37.73 17.31
N GLY A 387 14.76 -37.93 16.10
CA GLY A 387 13.83 -39.00 15.74
C GLY A 387 12.36 -38.68 15.94
N GLU A 388 12.03 -37.66 16.71
CA GLU A 388 10.68 -37.16 16.93
C GLU A 388 10.21 -36.28 15.78
N THR A 389 8.90 -36.01 15.74
CA THR A 389 8.25 -35.18 14.72
C THR A 389 7.43 -34.08 15.38
N HIS A 390 7.41 -32.91 14.70
CA HIS A 390 6.50 -31.82 15.03
C HIS A 390 5.74 -31.41 13.75
N THR A 391 4.44 -31.23 13.87
CA THR A 391 3.56 -30.91 12.73
C THR A 391 2.84 -29.59 13.00
N ILE A 392 2.80 -28.72 11.98
CA ILE A 392 2.12 -27.43 11.99
C ILE A 392 1.11 -27.42 10.84
N ASP A 393 -0.13 -27.11 11.17
CA ASP A 393 -1.20 -26.91 10.18
C ASP A 393 -1.14 -25.45 9.69
N VAL A 394 -1.15 -25.28 8.38
CA VAL A 394 -1.17 -23.99 7.69
C VAL A 394 -2.49 -23.84 6.97
N ASP A 395 -3.25 -22.83 7.34
CA ASP A 395 -4.52 -22.52 6.68
C ASP A 395 -4.28 -21.98 5.27
N VAL A 396 -4.99 -22.53 4.31
CA VAL A 396 -4.95 -22.14 2.90
C VAL A 396 -6.33 -21.71 2.48
N ARG A 397 -6.48 -20.59 1.82
CA ARG A 397 -7.77 -20.13 1.33
C ARG A 397 -7.70 -19.71 -0.13
N ASN A 398 -8.72 -20.09 -0.89
CA ASN A 398 -9.00 -19.52 -2.20
C ASN A 398 -9.89 -18.28 -2.02
N GLN A 399 -9.32 -17.08 -2.10
CA GLN A 399 -10.07 -15.82 -2.05
C GLN A 399 -10.63 -15.43 -3.43
N GLY A 400 -10.25 -16.17 -4.47
CA GLY A 400 -10.65 -15.93 -5.84
C GLY A 400 -12.08 -16.36 -6.15
N THR A 401 -12.48 -16.16 -7.38
CA THR A 401 -13.84 -16.41 -7.90
C THR A 401 -13.95 -17.69 -8.72
N THR A 402 -12.82 -18.36 -9.02
CA THR A 402 -12.75 -19.68 -9.65
C THR A 402 -12.03 -20.68 -8.75
N PRO A 403 -12.16 -21.98 -9.00
CA PRO A 403 -11.40 -22.99 -8.28
C PRO A 403 -9.89 -22.74 -8.36
N LEU A 404 -9.23 -22.89 -7.23
CA LEU A 404 -7.78 -22.83 -7.08
C LEU A 404 -7.21 -24.23 -7.01
N THR A 405 -6.15 -24.49 -7.75
CA THR A 405 -5.39 -25.74 -7.66
C THR A 405 -3.98 -25.45 -7.17
N LEU A 406 -3.60 -26.03 -6.03
CA LEU A 406 -2.20 -26.21 -5.68
C LEU A 406 -1.77 -27.54 -6.30
N PHE A 407 -0.93 -27.52 -7.32
CA PHE A 407 -0.61 -28.71 -8.11
C PHE A 407 0.72 -29.35 -7.78
N SER A 408 1.56 -28.67 -6.97
CA SER A 408 2.79 -29.25 -6.43
C SER A 408 3.22 -28.51 -5.16
N ASN A 409 3.20 -29.25 -4.03
CA ASN A 409 3.71 -28.75 -2.76
C ASN A 409 4.85 -29.67 -2.35
N TRP A 410 6.04 -29.12 -2.12
CA TRP A 410 7.23 -29.88 -1.78
C TRP A 410 8.24 -29.07 -0.96
N THR A 411 9.19 -29.77 -0.36
CA THR A 411 10.26 -29.17 0.44
C THR A 411 11.63 -29.55 -0.10
N THR A 412 12.62 -28.70 0.13
CA THR A 412 14.00 -28.93 -0.35
C THR A 412 14.83 -29.84 0.56
N SER A 413 14.32 -30.21 1.72
CA SER A 413 15.02 -31.05 2.70
C SER A 413 14.13 -32.20 3.14
N ASN A 414 14.67 -33.39 3.20
CA ASN A 414 13.97 -34.63 3.66
C ASN A 414 13.58 -34.59 5.15
N ALA A 415 14.14 -33.65 5.91
CA ALA A 415 13.72 -33.42 7.29
C ALA A 415 12.33 -32.80 7.41
N PHE A 416 11.86 -32.16 6.32
CA PHE A 416 10.56 -31.51 6.26
C PHE A 416 9.70 -32.15 5.17
N THR A 417 8.41 -32.27 5.46
CA THR A 417 7.42 -32.74 4.48
C THR A 417 6.21 -31.83 4.48
N VAL A 418 5.48 -31.81 3.37
CA VAL A 418 4.21 -31.08 3.22
C VAL A 418 3.15 -32.02 2.67
N ALA A 419 1.96 -31.98 3.22
CA ALA A 419 0.80 -32.74 2.76
C ALA A 419 -0.48 -31.86 2.79
N PRO A 420 -1.41 -32.06 1.86
CA PRO A 420 -1.26 -32.91 0.67
C PRO A 420 -0.31 -32.32 -0.36
N GLU A 421 0.25 -33.13 -1.22
CA GLU A 421 1.07 -32.66 -2.36
C GLU A 421 0.25 -31.84 -3.36
N GLN A 422 -1.03 -32.11 -3.47
CA GLN A 422 -1.97 -31.38 -4.31
C GLN A 422 -3.24 -31.05 -3.52
N LEU A 423 -3.76 -29.83 -3.72
CA LEU A 423 -4.98 -29.37 -3.06
C LEU A 423 -5.84 -28.58 -4.05
N LYS A 424 -7.14 -28.87 -4.09
CA LYS A 424 -8.12 -28.10 -4.86
C LYS A 424 -9.10 -27.46 -3.90
N LEU A 425 -9.36 -26.17 -4.12
CA LEU A 425 -10.29 -25.37 -3.33
C LEU A 425 -11.28 -24.67 -4.26
N ALA A 426 -12.57 -24.82 -3.98
CA ALA A 426 -13.59 -24.03 -4.65
C ALA A 426 -13.42 -22.52 -4.36
N ALA A 427 -14.13 -21.68 -5.09
CA ALA A 427 -14.15 -20.24 -4.84
C ALA A 427 -14.59 -19.95 -3.39
N GLY A 428 -13.78 -19.20 -2.64
CA GLY A 428 -14.01 -18.85 -1.24
C GLY A 428 -13.71 -19.96 -0.22
N GLU A 429 -13.39 -21.17 -0.67
CA GLU A 429 -13.11 -22.32 0.19
C GLU A 429 -11.76 -22.19 0.90
N SER A 430 -11.69 -22.75 2.10
CA SER A 430 -10.47 -22.91 2.89
C SER A 430 -10.10 -24.37 3.04
N GLY A 431 -8.81 -24.65 3.08
CA GLY A 431 -8.22 -25.97 3.33
C GLY A 431 -6.99 -25.84 4.20
N LYS A 432 -6.25 -26.92 4.34
CA LYS A 432 -5.03 -26.96 5.14
C LYS A 432 -3.89 -27.64 4.40
N LEU A 433 -2.68 -27.11 4.59
CA LEU A 433 -1.44 -27.81 4.38
C LEU A 433 -0.86 -28.19 5.72
N GLN A 434 -0.40 -29.42 5.83
CA GLN A 434 0.25 -29.94 7.01
C GLN A 434 1.77 -29.98 6.76
N LEU A 435 2.52 -29.18 7.51
CA LEU A 435 3.97 -29.14 7.46
C LEU A 435 4.51 -29.99 8.61
N THR A 436 5.32 -30.98 8.31
CA THR A 436 5.91 -31.85 9.32
C THR A 436 7.42 -31.76 9.26
N TYR A 437 8.02 -31.49 10.41
CA TYR A 437 9.45 -31.58 10.64
C TYR A 437 9.76 -32.86 11.42
N ARG A 438 10.70 -33.68 10.93
CA ARG A 438 11.27 -34.81 11.63
C ARG A 438 12.73 -34.52 11.91
N ALA A 439 13.09 -34.38 13.18
CA ALA A 439 14.46 -34.12 13.58
C ALA A 439 15.38 -35.30 13.22
N THR A 440 16.18 -35.17 12.18
CA THR A 440 17.11 -36.21 11.73
C THR A 440 18.41 -36.17 12.50
N THR A 441 18.77 -34.95 12.96
CA THR A 441 19.93 -34.67 13.80
C THR A 441 19.50 -33.98 15.09
N GLY A 442 20.42 -33.73 16.00
CA GLY A 442 20.17 -32.85 17.15
C GLY A 442 20.52 -31.37 16.85
N GLU A 443 20.98 -31.09 15.65
CA GLU A 443 21.43 -29.78 15.20
C GLU A 443 20.31 -29.03 14.47
N ALA A 444 20.53 -27.74 14.19
CA ALA A 444 19.61 -26.91 13.44
C ALA A 444 19.46 -27.42 11.98
N GLU A 445 18.25 -27.68 11.58
CA GLU A 445 17.89 -28.12 10.22
C GLU A 445 17.09 -27.06 9.51
N LYS A 446 17.32 -26.87 8.20
CA LYS A 446 16.68 -25.85 7.38
C LYS A 446 16.14 -26.46 6.09
N GLY A 447 15.05 -25.90 5.60
CA GLY A 447 14.46 -26.25 4.32
C GLY A 447 13.72 -25.06 3.70
N VAL A 448 13.29 -25.26 2.47
CA VAL A 448 12.42 -24.32 1.75
C VAL A 448 11.16 -25.06 1.34
N LEU A 449 10.03 -24.53 1.72
CA LEU A 449 8.73 -24.96 1.22
C LEU A 449 8.49 -24.29 -0.12
N ASN A 450 8.01 -25.06 -1.10
CA ASN A 450 7.56 -24.56 -2.39
C ASN A 450 6.12 -24.97 -2.61
N ILE A 451 5.27 -24.03 -2.92
CA ILE A 451 3.85 -24.20 -3.25
C ILE A 451 3.63 -23.66 -4.66
N TRP A 452 3.21 -24.54 -5.56
CA TRP A 452 2.92 -24.19 -6.95
C TRP A 452 1.41 -24.23 -7.17
N SER A 453 0.87 -23.15 -7.75
CA SER A 453 -0.58 -23.00 -7.93
C SER A 453 -0.93 -22.36 -9.28
N ASP A 454 -2.20 -22.44 -9.64
CA ASP A 454 -2.78 -21.71 -10.77
C ASP A 454 -3.21 -20.27 -10.42
N ASP A 455 -2.79 -19.75 -9.26
CA ASP A 455 -2.90 -18.32 -8.95
C ASP A 455 -2.02 -17.50 -9.90
N PRO A 456 -2.59 -16.67 -10.78
CA PRO A 456 -1.82 -15.96 -11.80
C PRO A 456 -0.89 -14.88 -11.23
N LEU A 457 -1.15 -14.42 -10.01
CA LEU A 457 -0.32 -13.40 -9.36
C LEU A 457 0.84 -14.00 -8.58
N GLN A 458 0.68 -15.23 -8.12
CA GLN A 458 1.67 -15.94 -7.34
C GLN A 458 1.67 -17.43 -7.70
N PRO A 459 2.07 -17.78 -8.93
CA PRO A 459 2.11 -19.16 -9.35
C PRO A 459 3.06 -20.01 -8.51
N VAL A 460 4.03 -19.35 -7.87
CA VAL A 460 4.97 -20.00 -6.94
C VAL A 460 5.03 -19.21 -5.64
N ARG A 461 4.85 -19.89 -4.51
CA ARG A 461 5.10 -19.34 -3.17
C ARG A 461 6.19 -20.18 -2.51
N THR A 462 7.12 -19.49 -1.87
CA THR A 462 8.19 -20.12 -1.08
C THR A 462 8.11 -19.65 0.36
N GLY A 463 8.49 -20.53 1.30
CA GLY A 463 8.64 -20.24 2.70
C GLY A 463 9.88 -20.93 3.25
N PHE A 464 10.51 -20.33 4.26
CA PHE A 464 11.63 -20.95 4.98
C PHE A 464 11.11 -21.84 6.11
N LEU A 465 11.69 -23.01 6.23
CA LEU A 465 11.41 -23.96 7.30
C LEU A 465 12.65 -24.10 8.17
N VAL A 466 12.50 -24.03 9.48
CA VAL A 466 13.59 -24.20 10.42
C VAL A 466 13.15 -25.10 11.58
N GLY A 467 14.02 -26.01 11.96
CA GLY A 467 13.85 -26.87 13.15
C GLY A 467 15.15 -26.92 13.95
N ASN A 468 15.04 -27.09 15.23
CA ASN A 468 16.19 -27.16 16.16
C ASN A 468 17.19 -26.02 16.02
N HIS A 469 16.76 -24.86 15.48
CA HIS A 469 17.64 -23.72 15.42
C HIS A 469 17.82 -23.15 16.82
N GLY A 470 19.06 -22.76 17.18
CA GLY A 470 19.38 -22.17 18.46
C GLY A 470 18.93 -20.70 18.61
N GLY A 471 17.91 -20.29 17.82
CA GLY A 471 17.31 -18.97 17.89
C GLY A 471 16.23 -18.89 18.96
N LEU A 472 15.76 -17.68 19.20
CA LEU A 472 14.68 -17.42 20.16
C LEU A 472 13.33 -17.80 19.54
N GLY A 473 12.65 -18.76 20.14
CA GLY A 473 11.24 -18.99 19.90
C GLY A 473 10.38 -17.95 20.64
N VAL A 474 9.12 -17.83 20.22
CA VAL A 474 8.15 -16.98 20.93
C VAL A 474 8.03 -17.41 22.37
N GLY A 475 8.19 -16.48 23.31
CA GLY A 475 8.18 -16.73 24.76
C GLY A 475 9.51 -17.14 25.37
N GLN A 476 10.56 -17.32 24.56
CA GLN A 476 11.89 -17.56 25.09
C GLN A 476 12.57 -16.27 25.55
N PRO A 477 13.33 -16.31 26.69
CA PRO A 477 14.05 -15.12 27.14
C PRO A 477 15.11 -14.72 26.09
N LEU A 478 15.22 -13.44 25.83
CA LEU A 478 16.30 -12.90 24.99
C LEU A 478 17.66 -13.26 25.60
N PRO A 479 18.57 -13.93 24.85
CA PRO A 479 19.90 -14.23 25.38
C PRO A 479 20.65 -12.93 25.69
N GLU A 480 21.57 -13.01 26.67
CA GLU A 480 22.39 -11.86 26.98
C GLU A 480 23.25 -11.49 25.75
N THR A 481 22.87 -10.42 25.12
CA THR A 481 23.55 -9.88 23.93
C THR A 481 24.19 -8.56 24.32
N ARG A 482 25.45 -8.36 23.93
CA ARG A 482 26.21 -7.12 24.17
C ARG A 482 26.66 -6.55 22.86
N VAL A 483 26.37 -5.27 22.65
CA VAL A 483 26.74 -4.53 21.44
C VAL A 483 27.52 -3.29 21.87
N ALA A 484 28.73 -3.12 21.33
CA ALA A 484 29.47 -1.87 21.48
C ALA A 484 28.84 -0.76 20.67
N LEU A 485 28.51 0.34 21.29
CA LEU A 485 27.96 1.52 20.63
C LEU A 485 29.08 2.42 20.10
N LEU A 486 28.75 3.29 19.16
CA LEU A 486 29.72 4.20 18.51
C LEU A 486 30.32 5.22 19.49
N ASP A 487 29.66 5.50 20.60
CA ASP A 487 30.13 6.37 21.67
C ASP A 487 31.06 5.68 22.67
N GLY A 488 31.38 4.40 22.41
CA GLY A 488 32.21 3.56 23.29
C GLY A 488 31.48 2.90 24.45
N SER A 489 30.19 3.18 24.64
CA SER A 489 29.37 2.50 25.63
C SER A 489 28.95 1.10 25.16
N GLN A 490 28.45 0.27 26.07
CA GLN A 490 27.89 -1.03 25.74
C GLN A 490 26.39 -1.05 25.98
N TRP A 491 25.66 -1.53 24.96
CA TRP A 491 24.26 -1.90 25.09
C TRP A 491 24.15 -3.38 25.44
N THR A 492 23.23 -3.72 26.36
CA THR A 492 22.93 -5.11 26.69
C THR A 492 21.45 -5.41 26.58
N SER A 493 21.10 -6.63 26.19
CA SER A 493 19.71 -7.07 26.05
C SER A 493 18.91 -6.98 27.36
N SER A 494 19.56 -7.00 28.51
CA SER A 494 18.93 -6.81 29.82
C SER A 494 18.26 -5.43 29.98
N GLN A 495 18.73 -4.42 29.25
CA GLN A 495 18.18 -3.05 29.31
C GLN A 495 16.79 -2.92 28.67
N VAL A 496 16.36 -3.93 27.92
CA VAL A 496 15.08 -3.89 27.16
C VAL A 496 14.05 -4.89 27.69
N GLN A 497 14.25 -5.45 28.85
CA GLN A 497 13.26 -6.34 29.47
C GLN A 497 11.89 -5.67 29.57
N LYS A 498 10.83 -6.40 29.19
CA LYS A 498 9.43 -5.93 29.13
C LYS A 498 9.17 -4.84 28.08
N LYS A 499 10.04 -4.66 27.08
CA LYS A 499 9.85 -3.74 25.96
C LYS A 499 9.86 -4.52 24.64
N VAL A 500 9.10 -4.05 23.65
CA VAL A 500 9.23 -4.52 22.28
C VAL A 500 10.53 -3.97 21.72
N THR A 501 11.43 -4.85 21.28
CA THR A 501 12.74 -4.46 20.75
C THR A 501 12.88 -5.02 19.34
N LEU A 502 13.15 -4.15 18.37
CA LEU A 502 13.49 -4.51 17.01
C LEU A 502 15.00 -4.32 16.82
N LEU A 503 15.72 -5.42 16.57
CA LEU A 503 17.12 -5.38 16.16
C LEU A 503 17.19 -5.45 14.64
N ALA A 504 17.64 -4.37 14.00
CA ALA A 504 17.84 -4.30 12.56
C ALA A 504 19.33 -4.16 12.24
N TYR A 505 19.85 -5.07 11.41
CA TYR A 505 21.20 -5.02 10.90
C TYR A 505 21.21 -4.46 9.50
N PHE A 506 21.96 -3.40 9.26
CA PHE A 506 22.15 -2.80 7.94
C PHE A 506 23.60 -2.98 7.52
N ALA A 507 23.82 -3.52 6.33
CA ALA A 507 25.10 -3.44 5.66
C ALA A 507 25.11 -2.21 4.74
N THR A 508 26.02 -1.30 4.96
CA THR A 508 26.31 -0.21 4.02
C THR A 508 27.38 -0.70 3.05
N PHE A 509 27.03 -0.77 1.78
CA PHE A 509 27.96 -1.13 0.70
C PHE A 509 28.50 0.13 0.01
#